data_e81f30904d11aa80f800e859499abbba
#
_entry.id   e81f30904d11aa80f800e859499abbba
#
_cell.length_a   1.000
_cell.length_b   1.000
_cell.length_c   1.000
_cell.angle_alpha   90.00
_cell.angle_beta   90.00
_cell.angle_gamma   90.00
#
_symmetry.space_group_name_H-M   'P 1'
#
loop_
_entity.id
_entity.type
_entity.pdbx_description
1 polymer ?
#
loop_
_entity_poly.entity_id
_entity_poly.type
_entity_poly.pdbx_seq_one_letter_code
_entity_poly.pdbx_strand_id
1 'polypeptide(L)'
;QHLAYFEDYLDEITAMMTPAYEQSETVKKLQEEFKKTPTCAVHVRGGDIMGPAGAYFKHAMERMEQEKPGVRYIVFTNDMERAEEALAPVLESQKKDAVGQAENRLEFVSEMGEFSDVDEFFLMAACQNQILSNSTFSTWAAYLNQNPDKTVIMPDDLLSERMRQKNWIILK
;
A
#
# COMPACT_ATOMS: atom_id res chain seq x y z
N GLN A 1 -9.74 -2.26 17.19
CA GLN A 1 -9.17 -0.92 17.09
C GLN A 1 -10.24 0.04 16.55
N HIS A 2 -10.16 1.32 16.92
CA HIS A 2 -11.07 2.36 16.42
C HIS A 2 -10.34 3.70 16.48
N LEU A 3 -10.33 4.44 15.37
CA LEU A 3 -9.60 5.72 15.24
C LEU A 3 -10.01 6.74 16.33
N ALA A 4 -11.29 6.80 16.66
CA ALA A 4 -11.80 7.73 17.67
C ALA A 4 -11.14 7.63 19.06
N TYR A 5 -10.42 6.54 19.38
CA TYR A 5 -9.68 6.42 20.64
C TYR A 5 -8.35 7.14 20.67
N PHE A 6 -7.79 7.50 19.48
CA PHE A 6 -6.47 8.07 19.37
C PHE A 6 -6.35 9.14 18.27
N GLU A 7 -7.46 9.53 17.63
CA GLU A 7 -7.48 10.51 16.54
C GLU A 7 -6.79 11.82 16.93
N ASP A 8 -7.05 12.32 18.15
CA ASP A 8 -6.48 13.56 18.65
C ASP A 8 -4.96 13.48 18.91
N TYR A 9 -4.42 12.28 19.01
CA TYR A 9 -2.99 12.01 19.28
C TYR A 9 -2.27 11.33 18.12
N LEU A 10 -2.92 11.23 16.95
CA LEU A 10 -2.40 10.44 15.83
C LEU A 10 -1.03 10.96 15.36
N ASP A 11 -0.86 12.27 15.27
CA ASP A 11 0.39 12.90 14.84
C ASP A 11 1.51 12.63 15.85
N GLU A 12 1.21 12.68 17.15
CA GLU A 12 2.18 12.37 18.21
C GLU A 12 2.59 10.91 18.17
N ILE A 13 1.61 10.00 18.01
CA ILE A 13 1.86 8.56 17.95
C ILE A 13 2.72 8.23 16.73
N THR A 14 2.37 8.76 15.54
CA THR A 14 3.13 8.48 14.31
C THR A 14 4.53 9.08 14.36
N ALA A 15 4.73 10.24 14.99
CA ALA A 15 6.05 10.84 15.17
C ALA A 15 6.97 10.01 16.10
N MET A 16 6.40 9.20 17.01
CA MET A 16 7.15 8.31 17.89
C MET A 16 7.47 6.95 17.23
N MET A 17 6.78 6.60 16.14
CA MET A 17 7.00 5.32 15.45
C MET A 17 8.29 5.39 14.61
N THR A 18 9.33 4.76 15.10
CA THR A 18 10.62 4.64 14.43
C THR A 18 11.10 3.19 14.47
N PRO A 19 11.92 2.72 13.51
CA PRO A 19 12.53 1.41 13.60
C PRO A 19 13.32 1.26 14.90
N ALA A 20 13.18 0.10 15.57
CA ALA A 20 13.91 -0.18 16.80
C ALA A 20 15.40 -0.53 16.57
N TYR A 21 15.85 -0.55 15.33
CA TYR A 21 17.19 -0.87 14.90
C TYR A 21 17.61 0.03 13.73
N GLU A 22 18.90 0.07 13.45
CA GLU A 22 19.41 0.79 12.29
C GLU A 22 19.10 0.03 11.01
N GLN A 23 18.26 0.63 10.15
CA GLN A 23 17.90 0.06 8.86
C GLN A 23 19.10 0.03 7.92
N SER A 24 19.12 -0.96 7.01
CA SER A 24 20.18 -1.10 6.01
C SER A 24 20.19 0.08 5.04
N GLU A 25 21.35 0.30 4.39
CA GLU A 25 21.48 1.33 3.35
C GLU A 25 20.55 1.07 2.15
N THR A 26 20.23 -0.19 1.87
CA THR A 26 19.25 -0.56 0.82
C THR A 26 17.86 -0.06 1.19
N VAL A 27 17.40 -0.31 2.42
CA VAL A 27 16.10 0.17 2.90
C VAL A 27 16.03 1.70 2.87
N LYS A 28 17.06 2.37 3.38
CA LYS A 28 17.12 3.85 3.38
C LYS A 28 17.04 4.42 1.95
N LYS A 29 17.78 3.84 0.99
CA LYS A 29 17.74 4.25 -0.42
C LYS A 29 16.37 4.05 -1.05
N LEU A 30 15.73 2.91 -0.82
CA LEU A 30 14.38 2.65 -1.32
C LEU A 30 13.35 3.60 -0.72
N GLN A 31 13.42 3.88 0.59
CA GLN A 31 12.54 4.87 1.22
C GLN A 31 12.69 6.25 0.58
N GLU A 32 13.92 6.70 0.32
CA GLU A 32 14.16 7.97 -0.34
C GLU A 32 13.69 7.99 -1.81
N GLU A 33 13.83 6.88 -2.52
CA GLU A 33 13.31 6.71 -3.87
C GLU A 33 11.78 6.78 -3.88
N PHE A 34 11.12 6.01 -3.00
CA PHE A 34 9.65 5.96 -2.93
C PHE A 34 9.02 7.29 -2.54
N LYS A 35 9.71 8.10 -1.71
CA LYS A 35 9.27 9.46 -1.39
C LYS A 35 9.40 10.44 -2.56
N LYS A 36 10.35 10.23 -3.46
CA LYS A 36 10.67 11.17 -4.56
C LYS A 36 10.01 10.82 -5.88
N THR A 37 9.57 9.59 -6.05
CA THR A 37 8.95 9.10 -7.30
C THR A 37 7.46 8.84 -7.10
N PRO A 38 6.64 8.96 -8.15
CA PRO A 38 5.21 8.64 -8.05
C PRO A 38 5.00 7.15 -7.78
N THR A 39 4.83 6.79 -6.50
CA THR A 39 4.64 5.40 -6.05
C THR A 39 3.31 5.22 -5.34
N CYS A 40 2.77 4.00 -5.44
CA CYS A 40 1.61 3.55 -4.69
C CYS A 40 1.90 2.18 -4.08
N ALA A 41 1.91 2.07 -2.76
CA ALA A 41 1.96 0.78 -2.09
C ALA A 41 0.63 0.04 -2.28
N VAL A 42 0.70 -1.22 -2.68
CA VAL A 42 -0.45 -2.14 -2.77
C VAL A 42 -0.24 -3.24 -1.76
N HIS A 43 -1.04 -3.25 -0.70
CA HIS A 43 -0.94 -4.30 0.32
C HIS A 43 -1.94 -5.41 0.06
N VAL A 44 -1.45 -6.62 -0.19
CA VAL A 44 -2.28 -7.82 -0.32
C VAL A 44 -2.06 -8.70 0.90
N ARG A 45 -3.06 -8.77 1.77
CA ARG A 45 -3.03 -9.62 2.96
C ARG A 45 -3.42 -11.05 2.61
N GLY A 46 -2.57 -12.00 2.95
CA GLY A 46 -2.83 -13.44 2.89
C GLY A 46 -2.99 -14.06 4.28
N GLY A 47 -3.08 -15.39 4.33
CA GLY A 47 -3.18 -16.17 5.55
C GLY A 47 -4.60 -16.32 6.07
N ASP A 48 -4.79 -16.23 7.38
CA ASP A 48 -6.03 -16.50 8.12
C ASP A 48 -7.14 -15.45 7.96
N ILE A 49 -6.81 -14.28 7.42
CA ILE A 49 -7.78 -13.22 7.16
C ILE A 49 -8.11 -13.19 5.67
N MET A 50 -9.37 -13.40 5.34
CA MET A 50 -9.83 -13.21 3.96
C MET A 50 -9.71 -11.73 3.58
N GLY A 51 -8.71 -11.44 2.76
CA GLY A 51 -8.53 -10.12 2.16
C GLY A 51 -9.59 -9.83 1.09
N PRO A 52 -9.64 -8.60 0.58
CA PRO A 52 -10.54 -8.25 -0.51
C PRO A 52 -10.27 -9.08 -1.75
N ALA A 53 -11.31 -9.29 -2.56
CA ALA A 53 -11.23 -10.04 -3.82
C ALA A 53 -10.42 -9.29 -4.89
N GLY A 54 -9.96 -10.00 -5.92
CA GLY A 54 -9.21 -9.42 -7.03
C GLY A 54 -9.92 -8.28 -7.76
N ALA A 55 -11.26 -8.27 -7.78
CA ALA A 55 -12.04 -7.18 -8.33
C ALA A 55 -11.79 -5.85 -7.58
N TYR A 56 -11.60 -5.88 -6.25
CA TYR A 56 -11.27 -4.69 -5.47
C TYR A 56 -9.94 -4.08 -5.92
N PHE A 57 -8.89 -4.89 -6.03
CA PHE A 57 -7.57 -4.37 -6.42
C PHE A 57 -7.59 -3.75 -7.82
N LYS A 58 -8.30 -4.37 -8.76
CA LYS A 58 -8.50 -3.81 -10.10
C LYS A 58 -9.17 -2.44 -10.04
N HIS A 59 -10.31 -2.32 -9.37
CA HIS A 59 -11.02 -1.05 -9.24
C HIS A 59 -10.22 -0.01 -8.46
N ALA A 60 -9.49 -0.44 -7.42
CA ALA A 60 -8.64 0.46 -6.64
C ALA A 60 -7.49 1.02 -7.47
N MET A 61 -6.85 0.20 -8.31
CA MET A 61 -5.78 0.66 -9.21
C MET A 61 -6.34 1.54 -10.33
N GLU A 62 -7.48 1.22 -10.92
CA GLU A 62 -8.19 2.09 -11.87
C GLU A 62 -8.53 3.45 -11.24
N ARG A 63 -9.01 3.45 -10.01
CA ARG A 63 -9.29 4.68 -9.26
C ARG A 63 -8.01 5.45 -8.94
N MET A 64 -6.95 4.78 -8.52
CA MET A 64 -5.65 5.41 -8.25
C MET A 64 -5.10 6.07 -9.52
N GLU A 65 -5.22 5.44 -10.67
CA GLU A 65 -4.78 6.00 -11.95
C GLU A 65 -5.55 7.28 -12.33
N GLN A 66 -6.83 7.38 -11.95
CA GLN A 66 -7.62 8.61 -12.15
C GLN A 66 -7.17 9.74 -11.23
N GLU A 67 -6.81 9.43 -9.97
CA GLU A 67 -6.35 10.41 -8.97
C GLU A 67 -4.89 10.81 -9.18
N LYS A 68 -4.05 9.84 -9.53
CA LYS A 68 -2.57 9.95 -9.62
C LYS A 68 -2.06 9.19 -10.86
N PRO A 69 -2.19 9.75 -12.07
CA PRO A 69 -1.77 9.08 -13.29
C PRO A 69 -0.27 8.74 -13.29
N GLY A 70 0.08 7.55 -13.76
CA GLY A 70 1.47 7.15 -13.99
C GLY A 70 2.23 6.67 -12.74
N VAL A 71 1.55 6.33 -11.64
CA VAL A 71 2.22 5.79 -10.45
C VAL A 71 2.79 4.39 -10.71
N ARG A 72 3.94 4.08 -10.08
CA ARG A 72 4.46 2.72 -9.92
C ARG A 72 3.76 2.06 -8.75
N TYR A 73 3.35 0.83 -8.91
CA TYR A 73 2.70 0.03 -7.86
C TYR A 73 3.71 -0.91 -7.22
N ILE A 74 3.98 -0.73 -5.94
CA ILE A 74 4.86 -1.58 -5.14
C ILE A 74 4.00 -2.49 -4.29
N VAL A 75 4.06 -3.79 -4.56
CA VAL A 75 3.23 -4.81 -3.89
C VAL A 75 3.94 -5.32 -2.64
N PHE A 76 3.23 -5.26 -1.53
CA PHE A 76 3.61 -5.79 -0.22
C PHE A 76 2.67 -6.94 0.14
N THR A 77 3.21 -8.10 0.45
CA THR A 77 2.41 -9.28 0.80
C THR A 77 3.17 -10.23 1.69
N ASN A 78 2.45 -10.90 2.57
CA ASN A 78 2.96 -12.03 3.35
C ASN A 78 2.62 -13.38 2.71
N ASP A 79 2.06 -13.39 1.48
CA ASP A 79 1.61 -14.59 0.77
C ASP A 79 1.62 -14.31 -0.74
N MET A 80 2.68 -14.75 -1.41
CA MET A 80 2.90 -14.49 -2.84
C MET A 80 1.82 -15.15 -3.71
N GLU A 81 1.44 -16.38 -3.43
CA GLU A 81 0.42 -17.11 -4.21
C GLU A 81 -0.91 -16.35 -4.16
N ARG A 82 -1.29 -15.90 -2.97
CA ARG A 82 -2.49 -15.08 -2.77
C ARG A 82 -2.41 -13.73 -3.48
N ALA A 83 -1.24 -13.10 -3.48
CA ALA A 83 -1.06 -11.82 -4.14
C ALA A 83 -1.14 -11.94 -5.66
N GLU A 84 -0.51 -12.95 -6.24
CA GLU A 84 -0.59 -13.24 -7.67
C GLU A 84 -2.04 -13.54 -8.09
N GLU A 85 -2.77 -14.35 -7.32
CA GLU A 85 -4.18 -14.65 -7.56
C GLU A 85 -5.05 -13.37 -7.49
N ALA A 86 -4.88 -12.57 -6.44
CA ALA A 86 -5.65 -11.34 -6.24
C ALA A 86 -5.37 -10.27 -7.30
N LEU A 87 -4.13 -10.21 -7.82
CA LEU A 87 -3.71 -9.25 -8.82
C LEU A 87 -3.81 -9.78 -10.26
N ALA A 88 -4.16 -11.05 -10.46
CA ALA A 88 -4.29 -11.66 -11.79
C ALA A 88 -5.16 -10.83 -12.77
N PRO A 89 -6.32 -10.27 -12.37
CA PRO A 89 -7.14 -9.43 -13.27
C PRO A 89 -6.41 -8.17 -13.75
N VAL A 90 -5.50 -7.61 -12.94
CA VAL A 90 -4.68 -6.45 -13.29
C VAL A 90 -3.56 -6.85 -14.24
N LEU A 91 -2.85 -7.94 -13.91
CA LEU A 91 -1.75 -8.47 -14.71
C LEU A 91 -2.22 -8.89 -16.11
N GLU A 92 -3.42 -9.47 -16.22
CA GLU A 92 -4.02 -9.83 -17.51
C GLU A 92 -4.40 -8.62 -18.36
N SER A 93 -4.90 -7.54 -17.73
CA SER A 93 -5.23 -6.30 -18.45
C SER A 93 -3.96 -5.64 -19.00
N GLN A 94 -2.89 -5.57 -18.21
CA GLN A 94 -1.61 -5.01 -18.64
C GLN A 94 -0.97 -5.78 -19.81
N LYS A 95 -1.12 -7.12 -19.86
CA LYS A 95 -0.64 -7.93 -20.99
C LYS A 95 -1.38 -7.63 -22.30
N LYS A 96 -2.66 -7.27 -22.24
CA LYS A 96 -3.48 -6.93 -23.42
C LYS A 96 -3.14 -5.55 -23.98
N ASP A 97 -2.76 -4.63 -23.13
CA ASP A 97 -2.39 -3.26 -23.50
C ASP A 97 -0.93 -3.14 -23.98
N ALA A 98 -0.11 -4.17 -23.78
CA ALA A 98 1.33 -4.21 -24.09
C ALA A 98 1.70 -4.25 -25.59
N VAL A 99 0.76 -4.00 -26.49
CA VAL A 99 1.08 -3.76 -27.94
C VAL A 99 1.70 -2.38 -28.17
N GLY A 100 1.86 -1.55 -27.12
CA GLY A 100 2.54 -0.27 -27.16
C GLY A 100 3.02 0.14 -25.77
N GLN A 101 4.27 -0.20 -25.42
CA GLN A 101 5.09 0.45 -24.38
C GLN A 101 4.40 0.82 -23.03
N ALA A 102 3.60 -0.04 -22.45
CA ALA A 102 3.32 0.06 -21.03
C ALA A 102 4.43 -0.69 -20.27
N GLU A 103 5.39 0.04 -19.72
CA GLU A 103 6.32 -0.53 -18.72
C GLU A 103 5.48 -1.22 -17.63
N ASN A 104 5.91 -2.42 -17.23
CA ASN A 104 5.28 -3.14 -16.13
C ASN A 104 5.45 -2.28 -14.86
N ARG A 105 4.41 -1.56 -14.48
CA ARG A 105 4.43 -0.63 -13.33
C ARG A 105 4.10 -1.32 -12.00
N LEU A 106 3.96 -2.64 -12.00
CA LEU A 106 3.66 -3.44 -10.82
C LEU A 106 4.89 -4.26 -10.45
N GLU A 107 5.45 -4.01 -9.29
CA GLU A 107 6.69 -4.59 -8.78
C GLU A 107 6.45 -5.15 -7.37
N PHE A 108 6.98 -6.32 -7.07
CA PHE A 108 6.92 -6.88 -5.72
C PHE A 108 8.11 -6.42 -4.89
N VAL A 109 7.87 -5.97 -3.66
CA VAL A 109 8.93 -5.52 -2.76
C VAL A 109 9.94 -6.64 -2.48
N SER A 110 9.50 -7.89 -2.44
CA SER A 110 10.35 -9.08 -2.28
C SER A 110 11.36 -9.30 -3.43
N GLU A 111 11.13 -8.71 -4.60
CA GLU A 111 12.07 -8.75 -5.72
C GLU A 111 13.17 -7.68 -5.61
N MET A 112 12.98 -6.69 -4.72
CA MET A 112 13.94 -5.61 -4.48
C MET A 112 14.95 -5.96 -3.39
N GLY A 113 14.71 -7.01 -2.59
CA GLY A 113 15.59 -7.47 -1.53
C GLY A 113 14.89 -8.31 -0.48
N GLU A 114 15.67 -8.75 0.51
CA GLU A 114 15.14 -9.41 1.70
C GLU A 114 14.93 -8.36 2.80
N PHE A 115 13.68 -8.22 3.24
CA PHE A 115 13.27 -7.24 4.23
C PHE A 115 12.56 -7.89 5.40
N SER A 116 12.74 -7.34 6.60
CA SER A 116 11.91 -7.69 7.75
C SER A 116 10.52 -7.05 7.63
N ASP A 117 9.54 -7.56 8.38
CA ASP A 117 8.20 -6.96 8.47
C ASP A 117 8.26 -5.46 8.84
N VAL A 118 9.23 -5.08 9.68
CA VAL A 118 9.44 -3.69 10.08
C VAL A 118 9.97 -2.87 8.91
N ASP A 119 10.92 -3.38 8.14
CA ASP A 119 11.42 -2.69 6.95
C ASP A 119 10.32 -2.51 5.90
N GLU A 120 9.55 -3.55 5.61
CA GLU A 120 8.40 -3.47 4.70
C GLU A 120 7.36 -2.44 5.17
N PHE A 121 7.09 -2.40 6.48
CA PHE A 121 6.19 -1.40 7.07
C PHE A 121 6.63 0.03 6.77
N PHE A 122 7.91 0.34 6.98
CA PHE A 122 8.43 1.67 6.70
C PHE A 122 8.64 1.95 5.21
N LEU A 123 8.93 0.95 4.39
CA LEU A 123 8.92 1.07 2.93
C LEU A 123 7.53 1.38 2.40
N MET A 124 6.50 0.69 2.91
CA MET A 124 5.10 0.96 2.57
C MET A 124 4.70 2.39 2.95
N ALA A 125 5.08 2.85 4.15
CA ALA A 125 4.82 4.21 4.62
C ALA A 125 5.57 5.28 3.80
N ALA A 126 6.69 4.93 3.16
CA ALA A 126 7.47 5.82 2.31
C ALA A 126 6.89 6.00 0.90
N CYS A 127 6.03 5.08 0.43
CA CYS A 127 5.32 5.26 -0.84
C CYS A 127 4.40 6.50 -0.77
N GLN A 128 4.26 7.21 -1.89
CA GLN A 128 3.46 8.44 -1.91
C GLN A 128 1.97 8.20 -1.73
N ASN A 129 1.45 7.06 -2.18
CA ASN A 129 0.03 6.69 -2.13
C ASN A 129 -0.13 5.25 -1.64
N GLN A 130 -1.33 4.85 -1.22
CA GLN A 130 -1.58 3.48 -0.76
C GLN A 130 -2.93 2.93 -1.22
N ILE A 131 -2.93 1.64 -1.59
CA ILE A 131 -4.10 0.78 -1.71
C ILE A 131 -3.99 -0.27 -0.62
N LEU A 132 -4.90 -0.22 0.34
CA LEU A 132 -4.88 -1.05 1.53
C LEU A 132 -5.71 -2.32 1.34
N SER A 133 -5.41 -3.34 2.13
CA SER A 133 -6.31 -4.47 2.37
C SER A 133 -6.97 -4.35 3.74
N ASN A 134 -7.76 -5.35 4.13
CA ASN A 134 -8.32 -5.49 5.48
C ASN A 134 -7.19 -5.86 6.48
N SER A 135 -6.33 -4.90 6.78
CA SER A 135 -5.17 -5.11 7.65
C SER A 135 -4.79 -3.84 8.41
N THR A 136 -4.65 -3.98 9.73
CA THR A 136 -4.15 -2.88 10.57
C THR A 136 -2.70 -2.52 10.25
N PHE A 137 -1.91 -3.47 9.75
CA PHE A 137 -0.53 -3.23 9.33
C PHE A 137 -0.46 -2.13 8.25
N SER A 138 -1.17 -2.32 7.14
CA SER A 138 -1.21 -1.31 6.06
C SER A 138 -1.93 -0.03 6.47
N THR A 139 -2.94 -0.12 7.34
CA THR A 139 -3.63 1.08 7.87
C THR A 139 -2.67 1.96 8.66
N TRP A 140 -1.84 1.38 9.53
CA TRP A 140 -0.83 2.13 10.27
C TRP A 140 0.28 2.68 9.38
N ALA A 141 0.70 1.95 8.35
CA ALA A 141 1.63 2.47 7.34
C ALA A 141 1.06 3.71 6.62
N ALA A 142 -0.26 3.71 6.32
CA ALA A 142 -0.93 4.86 5.72
C ALA A 142 -1.05 6.07 6.67
N TYR A 143 -1.20 5.85 7.98
CA TYR A 143 -1.11 6.95 8.96
C TYR A 143 0.31 7.53 9.02
N LEU A 144 1.32 6.67 8.94
CA LEU A 144 2.73 7.07 9.00
C LEU A 144 3.20 7.84 7.75
N ASN A 145 2.54 7.65 6.63
CA ASN A 145 2.86 8.35 5.39
C ASN A 145 2.69 9.88 5.56
N GLN A 146 3.78 10.61 5.44
CA GLN A 146 3.82 12.07 5.64
C GLN A 146 3.54 12.87 4.36
N ASN A 147 3.24 12.22 3.20
CA ASN A 147 2.88 12.95 2.00
C ASN A 147 1.53 13.67 2.19
N PRO A 148 1.48 15.00 2.17
CA PRO A 148 0.24 15.76 2.37
C PRO A 148 -0.78 15.54 1.25
N ASP A 149 -0.29 15.18 0.06
CA ASP A 149 -1.11 14.94 -1.14
C ASP A 149 -1.40 13.45 -1.38
N LYS A 150 -1.19 12.61 -0.36
CA LYS A 150 -1.43 11.17 -0.50
C LYS A 150 -2.89 10.85 -0.82
N THR A 151 -3.07 9.91 -1.73
CA THR A 151 -4.35 9.21 -1.94
C THR A 151 -4.28 7.84 -1.26
N VAL A 152 -5.24 7.56 -0.39
CA VAL A 152 -5.39 6.28 0.30
C VAL A 152 -6.72 5.66 -0.09
N ILE A 153 -6.68 4.43 -0.57
CA ILE A 153 -7.85 3.64 -0.94
C ILE A 153 -7.92 2.40 -0.06
N MET A 154 -9.07 2.10 0.52
CA MET A 154 -9.26 0.89 1.31
C MET A 154 -10.60 0.22 1.00
N PRO A 155 -10.74 -1.10 1.28
CA PRO A 155 -11.97 -1.83 1.01
C PRO A 155 -13.09 -1.38 1.96
N ASP A 156 -14.34 -1.52 1.51
CA ASP A 156 -15.54 -1.27 2.31
C ASP A 156 -15.77 -2.46 3.25
N ASP A 157 -15.25 -2.39 4.45
CA ASP A 157 -15.34 -3.42 5.47
C ASP A 157 -15.40 -2.83 6.89
N LEU A 158 -15.49 -3.71 7.89
CA LEU A 158 -15.55 -3.31 9.30
C LEU A 158 -14.31 -2.55 9.77
N LEU A 159 -13.13 -2.83 9.19
CA LEU A 159 -11.90 -2.10 9.53
C LEU A 159 -11.96 -0.67 8.99
N SER A 160 -12.42 -0.48 7.75
CA SER A 160 -12.56 0.85 7.15
C SER A 160 -13.57 1.71 7.91
N GLU A 161 -14.68 1.15 8.37
CA GLU A 161 -15.64 1.88 9.20
C GLU A 161 -15.03 2.46 10.48
N ARG A 162 -14.04 1.76 11.05
CA ARG A 162 -13.44 2.08 12.35
C ARG A 162 -12.15 2.89 12.26
N MET A 163 -11.39 2.73 11.17
CA MET A 163 -10.01 3.19 11.10
C MET A 163 -9.74 4.22 9.99
N ARG A 164 -10.69 4.45 9.07
CA ARG A 164 -10.46 5.41 7.97
C ARG A 164 -10.36 6.85 8.46
N GLN A 165 -9.51 7.64 7.82
CA GLN A 165 -9.60 9.09 7.89
C GLN A 165 -10.66 9.61 6.91
N LYS A 166 -11.15 10.83 7.14
CA LYS A 166 -12.26 11.42 6.35
C LYS A 166 -11.99 11.55 4.86
N ASN A 167 -10.71 11.73 4.49
CA ASN A 167 -10.26 11.92 3.12
C ASN A 167 -9.87 10.62 2.40
N TRP A 168 -10.00 9.46 3.05
CA TRP A 168 -9.69 8.18 2.41
C TRP A 168 -10.86 7.69 1.54
N ILE A 169 -10.53 7.09 0.40
CA ILE A 169 -11.49 6.55 -0.57
C ILE A 169 -11.84 5.12 -0.15
N ILE A 170 -13.14 4.85 -0.04
CA ILE A 170 -13.66 3.52 0.29
C ILE A 170 -14.29 2.91 -0.95
N LEU A 171 -13.87 1.70 -1.31
CA LEU A 171 -14.37 0.96 -2.47
C LEU A 171 -14.99 -0.38 -2.06
N LYS A 172 -16.12 -0.71 -2.69
CA LYS A 172 -16.80 -2.00 -2.57
C LYS A 172 -16.19 -3.06 -3.47
#